data_18f57be551312fad97af93689acf2bfe
#
_entry.id   18f57be551312fad97af93689acf2bfe
#
_cell.length_a   1.000
_cell.length_b   1.000
_cell.length_c   1.000
_cell.angle_alpha   90.00
_cell.angle_beta   90.00
_cell.angle_gamma   90.00
#
_symmetry.space_group_name_H-M   'P 1'
#
loop_
_entity.id
_entity.type
_entity.pdbx_description
1 polymer ?
#
loop_
_entity_poly.entity_id
_entity_poly.type
_entity_poly.pdbx_seq_one_letter_code
_entity_poly.pdbx_strand_id
1 'polypeptide(L)'
;ALSSGADKQATWTRLLTPDETGRRKLPYMARLMNLRNMIEAQVDLGLIRQALMDGAERSWALPFRFVTAAKHAPSLADALNDAMLLAIKPEPKLPGMTYIIVDVSGSMTDPLSAKSSMTRMEAAAALTVLLREVCASCAVFTFSNRAVEVPNHRGLPLIHTIAMSQLHVGTHLVMALRSIMAVRPRSARTIVVTDEQAHDGLIPPPAERGYLINVGPYQPALETGKTWTRFTGWSERIVDWMRVEEGLGLSADVNNE
;
A
#
# COMPACT_ATOMS: atom_id res chain seq x y z
N ALA A 1 3.42 35.31 -8.51
CA ALA A 1 2.32 34.94 -7.60
C ALA A 1 1.02 35.01 -8.36
N LEU A 2 0.19 33.93 -8.31
CA LEU A 2 -1.14 33.90 -8.92
C LEU A 2 -2.07 34.78 -8.07
N SER A 3 -2.52 35.92 -8.59
CA SER A 3 -3.19 36.96 -7.81
C SER A 3 -4.71 36.82 -7.78
N SER A 4 -5.34 36.12 -8.73
CA SER A 4 -6.79 35.90 -8.79
C SER A 4 -7.16 34.42 -8.89
N GLY A 5 -8.41 34.09 -8.53
CA GLY A 5 -8.94 32.71 -8.68
C GLY A 5 -8.97 32.24 -10.13
N ALA A 6 -9.38 33.13 -11.05
CA ALA A 6 -9.43 32.85 -12.49
C ALA A 6 -8.03 32.57 -13.07
N ASP A 7 -7.01 33.31 -12.64
CA ASP A 7 -5.62 33.06 -13.07
C ASP A 7 -5.10 31.71 -12.59
N LYS A 8 -5.49 31.28 -11.37
CA LYS A 8 -5.15 29.97 -10.84
C LYS A 8 -5.80 28.84 -11.64
N GLN A 9 -7.10 28.94 -11.91
CA GLN A 9 -7.84 27.96 -12.72
C GLN A 9 -7.23 27.81 -14.11
N ALA A 10 -7.02 28.93 -14.83
CA ALA A 10 -6.44 28.93 -16.17
C ALA A 10 -5.04 28.31 -16.20
N THR A 11 -4.22 28.62 -15.16
CA THR A 11 -2.86 28.08 -15.05
C THR A 11 -2.88 26.56 -14.84
N TRP A 12 -3.68 26.05 -13.88
CA TRP A 12 -3.79 24.61 -13.66
C TRP A 12 -4.35 23.89 -14.88
N THR A 13 -5.39 24.43 -15.52
CA THR A 13 -5.96 23.87 -16.75
C THR A 13 -4.88 23.74 -17.84
N ARG A 14 -4.10 24.78 -18.08
CA ARG A 14 -3.00 24.76 -19.06
C ARG A 14 -1.93 23.71 -18.72
N LEU A 15 -1.59 23.56 -17.45
CA LEU A 15 -0.57 22.58 -16.99
C LEU A 15 -1.07 21.13 -17.12
N LEU A 16 -2.38 20.92 -16.99
CA LEU A 16 -3.02 19.61 -17.11
C LEU A 16 -3.42 19.26 -18.55
N THR A 17 -3.61 20.25 -19.43
CA THR A 17 -3.94 19.99 -20.84
C THR A 17 -2.73 19.36 -21.54
N PRO A 18 -2.90 18.22 -22.23
CA PRO A 18 -1.83 17.61 -23.01
C PRO A 18 -1.45 18.49 -24.20
N ASP A 19 -0.21 18.47 -24.60
CA ASP A 19 0.27 19.07 -25.85
C ASP A 19 -0.08 18.17 -27.06
N GLU A 20 0.33 18.57 -28.26
CA GLU A 20 0.10 17.83 -29.51
C GLU A 20 0.70 16.42 -29.49
N THR A 21 1.69 16.16 -28.64
CA THR A 21 2.32 14.84 -28.46
C THR A 21 1.65 14.00 -27.36
N GLY A 22 0.58 14.51 -26.75
CA GLY A 22 -0.10 13.87 -25.61
C GLY A 22 0.63 14.03 -24.27
N ARG A 23 1.71 14.81 -24.23
CA ARG A 23 2.45 15.06 -22.97
C ARG A 23 1.84 16.21 -22.18
N ARG A 24 1.82 16.07 -20.87
CA ARG A 24 1.39 17.14 -19.94
C ARG A 24 2.61 17.82 -19.32
N LYS A 25 2.53 19.14 -19.18
CA LYS A 25 3.62 19.95 -18.59
C LYS A 25 3.84 19.64 -17.11
N LEU A 26 2.78 19.23 -16.39
CA LEU A 26 2.87 18.91 -14.96
C LEU A 26 3.30 17.46 -14.79
N PRO A 27 4.44 17.16 -14.13
CA PRO A 27 4.88 15.81 -13.82
C PRO A 27 3.84 15.04 -12.99
N TYR A 28 3.79 13.71 -13.13
CA TYR A 28 2.76 12.87 -12.50
C TYR A 28 2.68 13.05 -10.97
N MET A 29 3.81 12.99 -10.28
CA MET A 29 3.85 13.21 -8.84
C MET A 29 3.34 14.58 -8.43
N ALA A 30 3.63 15.62 -9.22
CA ALA A 30 3.12 16.96 -8.96
C ALA A 30 1.60 17.06 -9.16
N ARG A 31 1.01 16.24 -10.05
CA ARG A 31 -0.46 16.13 -10.19
C ARG A 31 -1.06 15.57 -8.89
N LEU A 32 -0.54 14.44 -8.37
CA LEU A 32 -1.02 13.85 -7.12
C LEU A 32 -0.91 14.80 -5.92
N MET A 33 0.18 15.53 -5.82
CA MET A 33 0.45 16.42 -4.68
C MET A 33 -0.37 17.72 -4.69
N ASN A 34 -0.95 18.10 -5.83
CA ASN A 34 -1.66 19.38 -5.99
C ASN A 34 -3.16 19.23 -6.23
N LEU A 35 -3.77 18.05 -6.05
CA LEU A 35 -5.20 17.83 -6.31
C LEU A 35 -6.09 18.79 -5.53
N ARG A 36 -5.80 19.01 -4.25
CA ARG A 36 -6.54 19.98 -3.43
C ARG A 36 -6.48 21.38 -4.04
N ASN A 37 -5.30 21.85 -4.44
CA ASN A 37 -5.13 23.17 -5.05
C ASN A 37 -5.89 23.30 -6.38
N MET A 38 -5.96 22.24 -7.18
CA MET A 38 -6.72 22.20 -8.43
C MET A 38 -8.22 22.25 -8.19
N ILE A 39 -8.71 21.51 -7.19
CA ILE A 39 -10.13 21.51 -6.77
C ILE A 39 -10.51 22.89 -6.24
N GLU A 40 -9.71 23.48 -5.35
CA GLU A 40 -9.93 24.83 -4.81
C GLU A 40 -9.91 25.92 -5.91
N ALA A 41 -9.11 25.71 -6.95
CA ALA A 41 -9.07 26.58 -8.14
C ALA A 41 -10.20 26.29 -9.14
N GLN A 42 -11.14 25.41 -8.82
CA GLN A 42 -12.28 25.03 -9.68
C GLN A 42 -11.88 24.51 -11.07
N VAL A 43 -10.77 23.79 -11.16
CA VAL A 43 -10.39 23.10 -12.40
C VAL A 43 -11.40 21.99 -12.68
N ASP A 44 -11.72 21.80 -13.96
CA ASP A 44 -12.65 20.74 -14.39
C ASP A 44 -12.22 19.37 -13.87
N LEU A 45 -13.13 18.69 -13.14
CA LEU A 45 -12.85 17.38 -12.53
C LEU A 45 -12.62 16.29 -13.58
N GLY A 46 -13.22 16.41 -14.77
CA GLY A 46 -12.99 15.48 -15.87
C GLY A 46 -11.56 15.58 -16.38
N LEU A 47 -11.04 16.80 -16.53
CA LEU A 47 -9.64 17.02 -16.91
C LEU A 47 -8.66 16.48 -15.84
N ILE A 48 -8.97 16.69 -14.56
CA ILE A 48 -8.14 16.15 -13.47
C ILE A 48 -8.15 14.62 -13.50
N ARG A 49 -9.33 13.97 -13.63
CA ARG A 49 -9.46 12.52 -13.74
C ARG A 49 -8.67 11.96 -14.91
N GLN A 50 -8.80 12.55 -16.08
CA GLN A 50 -8.02 12.17 -17.24
C GLN A 50 -6.52 12.31 -17.00
N ALA A 51 -6.09 13.41 -16.36
CA ALA A 51 -4.68 13.64 -16.04
C ALA A 51 -4.13 12.65 -15.00
N LEU A 52 -4.97 12.09 -14.11
CA LEU A 52 -4.59 11.04 -13.18
C LEU A 52 -4.41 9.69 -13.87
N MET A 53 -5.27 9.37 -14.84
CA MET A 53 -5.15 8.12 -15.61
C MET A 53 -3.96 8.15 -16.56
N ASP A 54 -3.72 9.29 -17.22
CA ASP A 54 -2.64 9.44 -18.19
C ASP A 54 -1.26 9.35 -17.54
N GLY A 55 -0.55 8.26 -17.84
CA GLY A 55 0.80 8.02 -17.37
C GLY A 55 0.89 7.37 -15.99
N ALA A 56 -0.24 6.94 -15.41
CA ALA A 56 -0.23 6.20 -14.15
C ALA A 56 0.65 4.94 -14.23
N GLU A 57 0.53 4.16 -15.29
CA GLU A 57 1.30 2.94 -15.56
C GLU A 57 2.82 3.18 -15.67
N ARG A 58 3.23 4.39 -16.06
CA ARG A 58 4.65 4.80 -16.17
C ARG A 58 5.11 5.63 -14.99
N SER A 59 4.22 5.85 -14.01
CA SER A 59 4.57 6.57 -12.80
C SER A 59 5.28 5.63 -11.82
N TRP A 60 6.22 6.17 -11.06
CA TRP A 60 6.83 5.51 -9.92
C TRP A 60 6.07 5.84 -8.63
N ALA A 61 4.78 6.17 -8.76
CA ALA A 61 3.95 6.56 -7.64
C ALA A 61 3.47 5.33 -6.88
N LEU A 62 3.87 5.25 -5.63
CA LEU A 62 3.53 4.15 -4.73
C LEU A 62 2.09 4.26 -4.21
N PRO A 63 1.44 3.15 -3.84
CA PRO A 63 0.07 3.13 -3.30
C PRO A 63 -0.19 4.18 -2.23
N PHE A 64 0.74 4.39 -1.30
CA PHE A 64 0.57 5.38 -0.23
C PHE A 64 0.44 6.82 -0.72
N ARG A 65 0.98 7.17 -1.89
CA ARG A 65 0.80 8.50 -2.48
C ARG A 65 -0.65 8.73 -2.90
N PHE A 66 -1.27 7.70 -3.45
CA PHE A 66 -2.68 7.73 -3.82
C PHE A 66 -3.59 7.76 -2.59
N VAL A 67 -3.25 7.01 -1.53
CA VAL A 67 -3.97 7.05 -0.24
C VAL A 67 -3.95 8.46 0.34
N THR A 68 -2.77 9.08 0.40
CA THR A 68 -2.65 10.46 0.89
C THR A 68 -3.43 11.43 -0.01
N ALA A 69 -3.35 11.27 -1.33
CA ALA A 69 -4.07 12.10 -2.28
C ALA A 69 -5.60 11.98 -2.10
N ALA A 70 -6.12 10.76 -1.90
CA ALA A 70 -7.55 10.51 -1.69
C ALA A 70 -8.09 11.16 -0.40
N LYS A 71 -7.28 11.24 0.66
CA LYS A 71 -7.64 12.00 1.87
C LYS A 71 -7.88 13.48 1.61
N HIS A 72 -7.08 14.07 0.71
CA HIS A 72 -7.17 15.50 0.39
C HIS A 72 -8.07 15.82 -0.79
N ALA A 73 -8.48 14.80 -1.55
CA ALA A 73 -9.33 14.93 -2.74
C ALA A 73 -10.36 13.78 -2.81
N PRO A 74 -11.28 13.65 -1.83
CA PRO A 74 -12.21 12.52 -1.77
C PRO A 74 -13.16 12.45 -2.97
N SER A 75 -13.46 13.58 -3.63
CA SER A 75 -14.25 13.63 -4.87
C SER A 75 -13.57 12.95 -6.09
N LEU A 76 -12.29 12.62 -5.96
CA LEU A 76 -11.49 11.94 -6.97
C LEU A 76 -11.08 10.51 -6.53
N ALA A 77 -11.68 9.98 -5.46
CA ALA A 77 -11.27 8.69 -4.89
C ALA A 77 -11.32 7.55 -5.91
N ASP A 78 -12.36 7.50 -6.74
CA ASP A 78 -12.50 6.47 -7.79
C ASP A 78 -11.36 6.54 -8.82
N ALA A 79 -11.10 7.74 -9.34
CA ALA A 79 -10.01 7.95 -10.30
C ALA A 79 -8.63 7.68 -9.70
N LEU A 80 -8.44 8.01 -8.41
CA LEU A 80 -7.22 7.71 -7.67
C LEU A 80 -7.05 6.22 -7.43
N ASN A 81 -8.14 5.50 -7.16
CA ASN A 81 -8.13 4.05 -7.06
C ASN A 81 -7.67 3.40 -8.37
N ASP A 82 -8.29 3.78 -9.48
CA ASP A 82 -7.98 3.21 -10.79
C ASP A 82 -6.55 3.54 -11.22
N ALA A 83 -6.12 4.79 -11.03
CA ALA A 83 -4.76 5.21 -11.31
C ALA A 83 -3.72 4.49 -10.43
N MET A 84 -4.03 4.24 -9.15
CA MET A 84 -3.18 3.46 -8.25
C MET A 84 -2.99 2.03 -8.73
N LEU A 85 -4.07 1.37 -9.15
CA LEU A 85 -4.02 0.01 -9.67
C LEU A 85 -3.25 -0.09 -10.98
N LEU A 86 -3.34 0.94 -11.84
CA LEU A 86 -2.52 1.05 -13.05
C LEU A 86 -1.04 1.31 -12.77
N ALA A 87 -0.73 2.04 -11.69
CA ALA A 87 0.65 2.35 -11.30
C ALA A 87 1.39 1.13 -10.75
N ILE A 88 0.66 0.15 -10.21
CA ILE A 88 1.24 -1.12 -9.77
C ILE A 88 1.54 -1.96 -11.02
N LYS A 89 2.84 -2.08 -11.34
CA LYS A 89 3.27 -2.77 -12.56
C LYS A 89 2.79 -4.21 -12.63
N PRO A 90 2.39 -4.69 -13.82
CA PRO A 90 1.99 -6.08 -14.05
C PRO A 90 3.22 -6.99 -14.18
N GLU A 91 4.09 -6.99 -13.17
CA GLU A 91 5.25 -7.88 -13.10
C GLU A 91 4.83 -9.36 -13.02
N PRO A 92 5.71 -10.32 -13.36
CA PRO A 92 5.43 -11.71 -13.09
C PRO A 92 5.04 -11.89 -11.63
N LYS A 93 3.82 -12.36 -11.38
CA LYS A 93 3.28 -12.47 -10.03
C LYS A 93 4.05 -13.51 -9.22
N LEU A 94 4.17 -13.28 -7.92
CA LEU A 94 4.69 -14.26 -6.98
C LEU A 94 3.78 -15.50 -6.99
N PRO A 95 4.30 -16.70 -7.37
CA PRO A 95 3.47 -17.90 -7.52
C PRO A 95 3.03 -18.49 -6.18
N GLY A 96 2.00 -19.31 -6.20
CA GLY A 96 1.45 -19.98 -5.02
C GLY A 96 0.57 -19.08 -4.15
N MET A 97 -0.03 -19.69 -3.11
CA MET A 97 -0.89 -19.00 -2.15
C MET A 97 -0.06 -18.16 -1.19
N THR A 98 -0.46 -16.93 -0.98
CA THR A 98 0.12 -16.00 0.00
C THR A 98 -0.91 -15.63 1.06
N TYR A 99 -0.55 -15.75 2.34
CA TYR A 99 -1.32 -15.16 3.43
C TYR A 99 -0.68 -13.82 3.82
N ILE A 100 -1.45 -12.74 3.72
CA ILE A 100 -1.03 -11.41 4.15
C ILE A 100 -1.78 -11.11 5.44
N ILE A 101 -1.05 -10.91 6.54
CA ILE A 101 -1.59 -10.76 7.89
C ILE A 101 -1.22 -9.37 8.39
N VAL A 102 -2.23 -8.52 8.55
CA VAL A 102 -2.04 -7.08 8.85
C VAL A 102 -2.41 -6.80 10.30
N ASP A 103 -1.50 -6.19 10.99
CA ASP A 103 -1.74 -5.66 12.33
C ASP A 103 -2.69 -4.47 12.28
N VAL A 104 -3.77 -4.56 13.06
CA VAL A 104 -4.73 -3.48 13.25
C VAL A 104 -4.92 -3.16 14.75
N SER A 105 -3.90 -3.43 15.56
CA SER A 105 -3.88 -3.10 16.98
C SER A 105 -3.88 -1.59 17.24
N GLY A 106 -4.04 -1.20 18.50
CA GLY A 106 -4.13 0.21 18.90
C GLY A 106 -2.91 1.04 18.50
N SER A 107 -1.70 0.52 18.64
CA SER A 107 -0.45 1.20 18.26
C SER A 107 -0.36 1.53 16.77
N MET A 108 -1.04 0.75 15.92
CA MET A 108 -1.10 1.00 14.47
C MET A 108 -1.92 2.24 14.10
N THR A 109 -2.70 2.79 15.02
CA THR A 109 -3.44 4.06 14.81
C THR A 109 -2.56 5.30 14.95
N ASP A 110 -1.35 5.15 15.52
CA ASP A 110 -0.40 6.24 15.67
C ASP A 110 0.12 6.74 14.30
N PRO A 111 0.54 8.01 14.22
CA PRO A 111 1.19 8.53 13.02
C PRO A 111 2.43 7.72 12.63
N LEU A 112 2.64 7.52 11.34
CA LEU A 112 3.84 6.85 10.80
C LEU A 112 5.14 7.56 11.19
N SER A 113 5.08 8.89 11.27
CA SER A 113 6.14 9.75 11.80
C SER A 113 5.54 11.06 12.31
N ALA A 114 6.31 11.84 13.08
CA ALA A 114 5.86 13.13 13.64
C ALA A 114 5.35 14.15 12.60
N LYS A 115 5.76 14.01 11.33
CA LYS A 115 5.36 14.89 10.22
C LYS A 115 4.40 14.24 9.23
N SER A 116 4.01 12.98 9.48
CA SER A 116 3.13 12.23 8.57
C SER A 116 1.67 12.43 8.92
N SER A 117 0.84 12.71 7.91
CA SER A 117 -0.63 12.65 8.02
C SER A 117 -1.16 11.21 7.90
N MET A 118 -0.28 10.23 7.63
CA MET A 118 -0.60 8.82 7.48
C MET A 118 -0.32 8.08 8.78
N THR A 119 -1.22 7.19 9.19
CA THR A 119 -1.01 6.27 10.32
C THR A 119 -0.19 5.05 9.88
N ARG A 120 0.34 4.30 10.85
CA ARG A 120 1.01 3.01 10.57
C ARG A 120 0.06 2.01 9.94
N MET A 121 -1.21 1.99 10.38
CA MET A 121 -2.27 1.16 9.80
C MET A 121 -2.51 1.48 8.32
N GLU A 122 -2.58 2.75 7.97
CA GLU A 122 -2.75 3.17 6.58
C GLU A 122 -1.54 2.81 5.72
N ALA A 123 -0.33 2.92 6.26
CA ALA A 123 0.90 2.50 5.59
C ALA A 123 0.92 0.98 5.38
N ALA A 124 0.57 0.20 6.41
CA ALA A 124 0.46 -1.26 6.34
C ALA A 124 -0.62 -1.70 5.32
N ALA A 125 -1.77 -1.04 5.32
CA ALA A 125 -2.83 -1.31 4.36
C ALA A 125 -2.45 -0.92 2.93
N ALA A 126 -1.76 0.20 2.71
CA ALA A 126 -1.24 0.59 1.40
C ALA A 126 -0.20 -0.42 0.87
N LEU A 127 0.69 -0.91 1.75
CA LEU A 127 1.62 -1.98 1.39
C LEU A 127 0.88 -3.29 1.07
N THR A 128 -0.19 -3.58 1.81
CA THR A 128 -1.04 -4.75 1.55
C THR A 128 -1.69 -4.70 0.17
N VAL A 129 -2.11 -3.51 -0.30
CA VAL A 129 -2.61 -3.33 -1.67
C VAL A 129 -1.52 -3.73 -2.68
N LEU A 130 -0.28 -3.26 -2.51
CA LEU A 130 0.83 -3.64 -3.37
C LEU A 130 1.06 -5.17 -3.34
N LEU A 131 1.22 -5.74 -2.15
CA LEU A 131 1.48 -7.17 -1.97
C LEU A 131 0.37 -8.04 -2.60
N ARG A 132 -0.89 -7.62 -2.45
CA ARG A 132 -2.03 -8.30 -3.07
C ARG A 132 -1.92 -8.33 -4.59
N GLU A 133 -1.57 -7.21 -5.20
CA GLU A 133 -1.50 -7.09 -6.67
C GLU A 133 -0.32 -7.86 -7.25
N VAL A 134 0.77 -8.02 -6.51
CA VAL A 134 1.97 -8.75 -6.98
C VAL A 134 1.91 -10.26 -6.69
N CYS A 135 0.95 -10.75 -5.90
CA CYS A 135 0.75 -12.18 -5.66
C CYS A 135 -0.21 -12.79 -6.69
N ALA A 136 0.08 -14.02 -7.14
CA ALA A 136 -0.81 -14.76 -8.04
C ALA A 136 -2.12 -15.16 -7.34
N SER A 137 -2.03 -15.54 -6.08
CA SER A 137 -3.16 -15.88 -5.21
C SER A 137 -2.87 -15.42 -3.78
N CYS A 138 -3.83 -14.76 -3.14
CA CYS A 138 -3.65 -14.37 -1.74
C CYS A 138 -4.98 -14.35 -0.98
N ALA A 139 -4.86 -14.51 0.35
CA ALA A 139 -5.91 -14.19 1.31
C ALA A 139 -5.35 -13.17 2.31
N VAL A 140 -6.13 -12.15 2.61
CA VAL A 140 -5.76 -11.07 3.53
C VAL A 140 -6.48 -11.29 4.85
N PHE A 141 -5.72 -11.25 5.92
CA PHE A 141 -6.20 -11.33 7.29
C PHE A 141 -5.78 -10.08 8.05
N THR A 142 -6.58 -9.69 9.02
CA THR A 142 -6.17 -8.70 10.02
C THR A 142 -6.08 -9.37 11.38
N PHE A 143 -5.25 -8.84 12.27
CA PHE A 143 -5.22 -9.27 13.65
C PHE A 143 -5.15 -8.09 14.62
N SER A 144 -5.78 -8.30 15.75
CA SER A 144 -5.76 -7.52 16.97
C SER A 144 -5.96 -8.52 18.11
N ASN A 145 -7.17 -8.70 18.63
CA ASN A 145 -7.50 -9.77 19.57
C ASN A 145 -7.77 -11.14 18.90
N ARG A 146 -8.01 -11.17 17.61
CA ARG A 146 -8.30 -12.38 16.83
C ARG A 146 -7.85 -12.20 15.38
N ALA A 147 -7.75 -13.30 14.65
CA ALA A 147 -7.61 -13.24 13.19
C ALA A 147 -8.99 -13.04 12.54
N VAL A 148 -9.07 -12.12 11.59
CA VAL A 148 -10.26 -11.88 10.76
C VAL A 148 -9.83 -11.89 9.31
N GLU A 149 -10.40 -12.78 8.50
CA GLU A 149 -10.21 -12.73 7.05
C GLU A 149 -11.05 -11.58 6.48
N VAL A 150 -10.44 -10.73 5.67
CA VAL A 150 -11.14 -9.60 5.05
C VAL A 150 -11.55 -9.93 3.62
N PRO A 151 -12.67 -9.35 3.12
CA PRO A 151 -13.08 -9.50 1.74
C PRO A 151 -11.97 -9.13 0.76
N ASN A 152 -11.90 -9.86 -0.36
CA ASN A 152 -10.84 -9.71 -1.37
C ASN A 152 -11.05 -8.47 -2.25
N HIS A 153 -11.15 -7.30 -1.64
CA HIS A 153 -11.23 -6.01 -2.32
C HIS A 153 -9.87 -5.65 -2.95
N ARG A 154 -9.88 -4.69 -3.87
CA ARG A 154 -8.69 -4.14 -4.52
C ARG A 154 -8.56 -2.65 -4.24
N GLY A 155 -7.34 -2.16 -4.18
CA GLY A 155 -7.09 -0.72 -4.10
C GLY A 155 -7.56 -0.06 -2.80
N LEU A 156 -8.10 1.15 -2.90
CA LEU A 156 -8.60 1.94 -1.76
C LEU A 156 -9.70 1.23 -0.95
N PRO A 157 -10.67 0.51 -1.54
CA PRO A 157 -11.62 -0.28 -0.79
C PRO A 157 -10.98 -1.31 0.15
N LEU A 158 -9.87 -1.94 -0.23
CA LEU A 158 -9.14 -2.88 0.65
C LEU A 158 -8.60 -2.16 1.89
N ILE A 159 -8.05 -0.95 1.73
CA ILE A 159 -7.54 -0.15 2.84
C ILE A 159 -8.62 0.13 3.86
N HIS A 160 -9.80 0.57 3.40
CA HIS A 160 -10.95 0.79 4.26
C HIS A 160 -11.40 -0.50 4.97
N THR A 161 -11.46 -1.61 4.24
CA THR A 161 -11.84 -2.91 4.79
C THR A 161 -10.88 -3.38 5.87
N ILE A 162 -9.57 -3.22 5.68
CA ILE A 162 -8.56 -3.52 6.69
C ILE A 162 -8.79 -2.69 7.94
N ALA A 163 -8.91 -1.37 7.79
CA ALA A 163 -9.08 -0.45 8.92
C ALA A 163 -10.37 -0.71 9.73
N MET A 164 -11.44 -1.16 9.08
CA MET A 164 -12.76 -1.39 9.71
C MET A 164 -13.01 -2.85 10.08
N SER A 165 -12.03 -3.74 9.93
CA SER A 165 -12.23 -5.19 10.05
C SER A 165 -12.55 -5.67 11.47
N GLN A 166 -12.04 -4.99 12.50
CA GLN A 166 -12.24 -5.32 13.90
C GLN A 166 -11.84 -4.17 14.83
N LEU A 167 -12.09 -4.31 16.14
CA LEU A 167 -11.67 -3.35 17.16
C LEU A 167 -10.14 -3.39 17.34
N HIS A 168 -9.54 -2.23 17.60
CA HIS A 168 -8.09 -2.02 17.69
C HIS A 168 -7.62 -2.10 19.16
N VAL A 169 -7.76 -3.26 19.82
CA VAL A 169 -7.62 -3.36 21.30
C VAL A 169 -6.47 -4.25 21.79
N GLY A 170 -5.90 -5.12 20.98
CA GLY A 170 -4.83 -6.02 21.40
C GLY A 170 -3.88 -6.34 20.26
N THR A 171 -2.79 -7.09 20.56
CA THR A 171 -1.78 -7.48 19.58
C THR A 171 -1.38 -8.93 19.81
N HIS A 172 -2.24 -9.87 19.40
CA HIS A 172 -2.08 -11.30 19.61
C HIS A 172 -1.72 -12.02 18.31
N LEU A 173 -0.46 -11.89 17.87
CA LEU A 173 0.03 -12.43 16.60
C LEU A 173 0.07 -13.97 16.60
N VAL A 174 0.57 -14.59 17.69
CA VAL A 174 0.64 -16.05 17.78
C VAL A 174 -0.75 -16.68 17.74
N MET A 175 -1.70 -16.08 18.45
CA MET A 175 -3.09 -16.56 18.42
C MET A 175 -3.68 -16.44 17.01
N ALA A 176 -3.42 -15.34 16.30
CA ALA A 176 -3.86 -15.16 14.93
C ALA A 176 -3.26 -16.21 13.98
N LEU A 177 -1.95 -16.41 14.03
CA LEU A 177 -1.26 -17.44 13.24
C LEU A 177 -1.82 -18.82 13.49
N ARG A 178 -2.02 -19.23 14.75
CA ARG A 178 -2.61 -20.53 15.11
C ARG A 178 -4.04 -20.67 14.58
N SER A 179 -4.85 -19.62 14.66
CA SER A 179 -6.23 -19.64 14.15
C SER A 179 -6.25 -19.83 12.63
N ILE A 180 -5.35 -19.18 11.89
CA ILE A 180 -5.21 -19.36 10.44
C ILE A 180 -4.75 -20.77 10.12
N MET A 181 -3.75 -21.29 10.83
CA MET A 181 -3.24 -22.66 10.65
C MET A 181 -4.32 -23.73 10.88
N ALA A 182 -5.27 -23.49 11.78
CA ALA A 182 -6.34 -24.44 12.10
C ALA A 182 -7.36 -24.59 10.96
N VAL A 183 -7.54 -23.57 10.10
CA VAL A 183 -8.61 -23.55 9.10
C VAL A 183 -8.10 -23.40 7.65
N ARG A 184 -6.82 -23.13 7.46
CA ARG A 184 -6.21 -22.92 6.16
C ARG A 184 -5.06 -23.90 5.92
N PRO A 185 -4.90 -24.41 4.67
CA PRO A 185 -3.74 -25.22 4.32
C PRO A 185 -2.45 -24.41 4.42
N ARG A 186 -1.32 -25.11 4.47
CA ARG A 186 -0.01 -24.46 4.40
C ARG A 186 0.13 -23.67 3.09
N SER A 187 0.58 -22.45 3.16
CA SER A 187 0.77 -21.56 2.00
C SER A 187 2.22 -21.60 1.49
N ALA A 188 2.46 -21.04 0.31
CA ALA A 188 3.81 -20.83 -0.20
C ALA A 188 4.55 -19.77 0.64
N ARG A 189 3.84 -18.71 1.05
CA ARG A 189 4.40 -17.66 1.93
C ARG A 189 3.36 -17.06 2.85
N THR A 190 3.84 -16.60 4.01
CA THR A 190 3.08 -15.77 4.95
C THR A 190 3.82 -14.45 5.14
N ILE A 191 3.12 -13.35 4.96
CA ILE A 191 3.64 -11.99 5.13
C ILE A 191 2.89 -11.34 6.28
N VAL A 192 3.61 -10.97 7.34
CA VAL A 192 3.05 -10.22 8.47
C VAL A 192 3.50 -8.77 8.36
N VAL A 193 2.56 -7.84 8.43
CA VAL A 193 2.82 -6.39 8.43
C VAL A 193 2.38 -5.84 9.79
N THR A 194 3.32 -5.36 10.60
CA THR A 194 3.10 -4.98 12.01
C THR A 194 4.08 -3.89 12.42
N ASP A 195 3.89 -3.25 13.57
CA ASP A 195 4.91 -2.42 14.23
C ASP A 195 5.71 -3.21 15.29
N GLU A 196 5.58 -4.53 15.30
CA GLU A 196 6.25 -5.48 16.20
C GLU A 196 5.96 -5.28 17.71
N GLN A 197 4.81 -4.73 18.07
CA GLN A 197 4.38 -4.63 19.47
C GLN A 197 3.51 -5.81 19.91
N ALA A 198 3.71 -7.00 19.32
CA ALA A 198 2.97 -8.20 19.70
C ALA A 198 3.37 -8.69 21.10
N HIS A 199 2.36 -8.98 21.93
CA HIS A 199 2.55 -9.40 23.32
C HIS A 199 2.86 -10.89 23.48
N ASP A 200 2.51 -11.70 22.49
CA ASP A 200 2.57 -13.17 22.55
C ASP A 200 3.72 -13.78 21.73
N GLY A 201 4.62 -12.94 21.21
CA GLY A 201 5.82 -13.39 20.48
C GLY A 201 5.56 -13.79 19.03
N LEU A 202 6.33 -14.76 18.53
CA LEU A 202 6.27 -15.23 17.15
C LEU A 202 6.47 -16.76 17.11
N ILE A 203 5.71 -17.44 16.25
CA ILE A 203 5.85 -18.88 15.98
C ILE A 203 6.26 -19.07 14.52
N PRO A 204 6.74 -20.28 14.11
CA PRO A 204 7.01 -20.56 12.70
C PRO A 204 5.80 -20.23 11.81
N PRO A 205 6.03 -19.74 10.57
CA PRO A 205 4.94 -19.33 9.69
C PRO A 205 4.09 -20.52 9.24
N PRO A 206 2.79 -20.33 8.99
CA PRO A 206 1.92 -21.34 8.36
C PRO A 206 2.21 -21.46 6.86
N ALA A 207 3.47 -21.44 6.48
CA ALA A 207 3.94 -21.37 5.11
C ALA A 207 5.32 -22.02 4.97
N GLU A 208 5.79 -22.13 3.71
CA GLU A 208 7.17 -22.51 3.42
C GLU A 208 8.13 -21.37 3.76
N ARG A 209 7.69 -20.12 3.57
CA ARG A 209 8.44 -18.90 3.83
C ARG A 209 7.65 -17.91 4.67
N GLY A 210 8.33 -17.24 5.59
CA GLY A 210 7.76 -16.20 6.43
C GLY A 210 8.47 -14.86 6.24
N TYR A 211 7.71 -13.81 6.00
CA TYR A 211 8.20 -12.44 5.90
C TYR A 211 7.54 -11.57 6.96
N LEU A 212 8.35 -10.88 7.76
CA LEU A 212 7.90 -9.96 8.79
C LEU A 212 8.30 -8.54 8.38
N ILE A 213 7.32 -7.69 8.11
CA ILE A 213 7.54 -6.30 7.69
C ILE A 213 7.17 -5.38 8.85
N ASN A 214 8.19 -4.75 9.43
CA ASN A 214 8.03 -3.76 10.49
C ASN A 214 7.82 -2.37 9.90
N VAL A 215 6.62 -1.81 10.07
CA VAL A 215 6.26 -0.45 9.63
C VAL A 215 6.38 0.60 10.73
N GLY A 216 6.72 0.17 11.95
CA GLY A 216 6.89 1.04 13.10
C GLY A 216 8.30 1.65 13.20
N PRO A 217 8.47 2.70 14.01
CA PRO A 217 9.77 3.29 14.30
C PRO A 217 10.53 2.53 15.40
N TYR A 218 9.93 1.47 15.94
CA TYR A 218 10.46 0.74 17.09
C TYR A 218 11.59 -0.21 16.71
N GLN A 219 12.45 -0.48 17.68
CA GLN A 219 13.42 -1.56 17.54
C GLN A 219 12.70 -2.90 17.35
N PRO A 220 13.25 -3.81 16.55
CA PRO A 220 12.69 -5.14 16.38
C PRO A 220 12.51 -5.85 17.71
N ALA A 221 11.28 -6.18 18.07
CA ALA A 221 10.94 -6.80 19.34
C ALA A 221 10.68 -8.31 19.25
N LEU A 222 10.32 -8.81 18.04
CA LEU A 222 10.03 -10.22 17.82
C LEU A 222 11.29 -11.00 17.42
N GLU A 223 11.54 -12.12 18.06
CA GLU A 223 12.62 -13.03 17.65
C GLU A 223 12.21 -13.85 16.43
N THR A 224 12.79 -13.54 15.28
CA THR A 224 12.45 -14.19 13.99
C THR A 224 13.08 -15.59 13.84
N GLY A 225 14.13 -15.88 14.55
CA GLY A 225 14.90 -17.12 14.37
C GLY A 225 15.37 -17.29 12.92
N LYS A 226 15.31 -18.54 12.42
CA LYS A 226 15.68 -18.87 11.02
C LYS A 226 14.47 -19.02 10.09
N THR A 227 13.25 -18.84 10.60
CA THR A 227 12.00 -19.15 9.87
C THR A 227 11.31 -17.92 9.31
N TRP A 228 11.71 -16.74 9.74
CA TRP A 228 11.18 -15.47 9.27
C TRP A 228 12.30 -14.56 8.76
N THR A 229 12.08 -14.00 7.59
CA THR A 229 12.91 -12.91 7.07
C THR A 229 12.26 -11.59 7.44
N ARG A 230 13.02 -10.73 8.14
CA ARG A 230 12.55 -9.43 8.59
C ARG A 230 12.95 -8.33 7.65
N PHE A 231 12.00 -7.42 7.40
CA PHE A 231 12.23 -6.11 6.78
C PHE A 231 11.88 -5.01 7.78
N THR A 232 12.74 -4.03 7.92
CA THR A 232 12.49 -2.83 8.74
C THR A 232 12.23 -1.65 7.82
N GLY A 233 11.11 -0.97 8.04
CA GLY A 233 10.58 0.05 7.15
C GLY A 233 9.73 -0.55 6.04
N TRP A 234 9.22 0.30 5.14
CA TRP A 234 8.37 -0.13 4.06
C TRP A 234 8.81 0.50 2.73
N SER A 235 9.00 -0.33 1.74
CA SER A 235 9.43 0.02 0.39
C SER A 235 8.95 -1.06 -0.57
N GLU A 236 8.65 -0.70 -1.82
CA GLU A 236 8.37 -1.66 -2.89
C GLU A 236 9.53 -2.60 -3.17
N ARG A 237 10.76 -2.21 -2.87
CA ARG A 237 11.95 -3.06 -2.99
C ARG A 237 11.86 -4.34 -2.15
N ILE A 238 10.96 -4.39 -1.17
CA ILE A 238 10.64 -5.62 -0.44
C ILE A 238 10.12 -6.69 -1.39
N VAL A 239 9.30 -6.32 -2.39
CA VAL A 239 8.79 -7.25 -3.41
C VAL A 239 9.92 -7.79 -4.28
N ASP A 240 10.82 -6.91 -4.74
CA ASP A 240 11.99 -7.30 -5.55
C ASP A 240 12.90 -8.25 -4.78
N TRP A 241 13.11 -7.96 -3.48
CA TRP A 241 13.90 -8.82 -2.62
C TRP A 241 13.25 -10.21 -2.43
N MET A 242 11.94 -10.27 -2.20
CA MET A 242 11.20 -11.53 -2.14
C MET A 242 11.35 -12.34 -3.43
N ARG A 243 11.28 -11.68 -4.59
CA ARG A 243 11.48 -12.33 -5.89
C ARG A 243 12.86 -12.97 -6.01
N VAL A 244 13.90 -12.22 -5.63
CA VAL A 244 15.29 -12.73 -5.67
C VAL A 244 15.45 -13.92 -4.72
N GLU A 245 14.97 -13.81 -3.49
CA GLU A 245 15.04 -14.90 -2.50
C GLU A 245 14.27 -16.15 -2.95
N GLU A 246 13.18 -15.96 -3.67
CA GLU A 246 12.38 -17.05 -4.22
C GLU A 246 12.89 -17.58 -5.58
N GLY A 247 14.01 -17.06 -6.08
CA GLY A 247 14.62 -17.50 -7.34
C GLY A 247 13.88 -17.04 -8.60
N LEU A 248 13.04 -16.01 -8.51
CA LEU A 248 12.23 -15.50 -9.61
C LEU A 248 12.93 -14.39 -10.42
N GLY A 249 14.13 -13.96 -10.00
CA GLY A 249 14.86 -12.85 -10.62
C GLY A 249 14.29 -11.47 -10.25
N LEU A 250 15.04 -10.42 -10.64
CA LEU A 250 14.56 -9.03 -10.54
C LEU A 250 13.56 -8.73 -11.65
N SER A 251 12.70 -7.76 -11.43
CA SER A 251 11.85 -7.23 -12.49
C SER A 251 12.69 -6.63 -13.62
N ALA A 252 12.21 -6.73 -14.86
CA ALA A 252 12.97 -6.35 -16.07
C ALA A 252 13.43 -4.87 -16.10
N ASP A 253 12.86 -4.01 -15.26
CA ASP A 253 13.14 -2.57 -15.24
C ASP A 253 14.37 -2.17 -14.39
N VAL A 254 14.94 -3.05 -13.57
CA VAL A 254 16.12 -2.73 -12.73
C VAL A 254 17.44 -2.81 -13.54
N ASN A 255 17.38 -3.36 -14.75
CA ASN A 255 18.57 -3.52 -15.60
C ASN A 255 18.84 -2.35 -16.57
N ASN A 256 18.08 -1.25 -16.46
CA ASN A 256 18.20 -0.09 -17.37
C ASN A 256 18.55 1.24 -16.64
N GLU A 257 19.27 1.20 -15.52
CA GLU A 257 19.95 2.38 -14.95
C GLU A 257 21.47 2.26 -15.10
#